data_7c7bfa5a9d2e6f1bfc5456a2055c4aab
#
_entry.id   7c7bfa5a9d2e6f1bfc5456a2055c4aab
#
_cell.length_a   1.000
_cell.length_b   1.000
_cell.length_c   1.000
_cell.angle_alpha   90.00
_cell.angle_beta   90.00
_cell.angle_gamma   90.00
#
_symmetry.space_group_name_H-M   'P 1'
#
loop_
_entity.id
_entity.type
_entity.pdbx_description
1 polymer ?
#
loop_
_entity_poly.entity_id
_entity_poly.type
_entity_poly.pdbx_seq_one_letter_code
_entity_poly.pdbx_strand_id
1 'polypeptide(L)' 'MIKRLAIVVPCYNEEEALPDTDKVLNDLMKDLVKRKVIKSNSFILYVNDGSKDSTWDVIKNAYENSEYVQGLNLA' A
#
# COMPACT_ATOMS: atom_id res chain seq x y z
N MET A 1 -19.46 -6.79 -13.68
CA MET A 1 -18.82 -7.60 -12.61
C MET A 1 -17.68 -6.81 -11.99
N ILE A 2 -17.71 -6.63 -10.66
CA ILE A 2 -16.60 -5.95 -9.97
C ILE A 2 -15.47 -6.94 -9.70
N LYS A 3 -14.23 -6.44 -9.76
CA LYS A 3 -13.04 -7.27 -9.63
C LYS A 3 -12.22 -6.86 -8.42
N ARG A 4 -11.40 -7.78 -7.93
CA ARG A 4 -10.40 -7.52 -6.91
C ARG A 4 -9.20 -6.87 -7.57
N LEU A 5 -8.74 -5.74 -7.01
CA LEU A 5 -7.56 -5.01 -7.49
C LEU A 5 -6.41 -5.22 -6.52
N ALA A 6 -5.24 -5.48 -7.05
CA ALA A 6 -3.99 -5.48 -6.28
C ALA A 6 -3.04 -4.46 -6.92
N ILE A 7 -2.63 -3.46 -6.13
CA ILE A 7 -1.63 -2.48 -6.57
C ILE A 7 -0.31 -2.89 -5.93
N VAL A 8 0.67 -3.27 -6.74
CA VAL A 8 1.99 -3.66 -6.25
C VAL A 8 2.95 -2.49 -6.40
N VAL A 9 3.54 -2.07 -5.30
CA VAL A 9 4.42 -0.90 -5.26
C VAL A 9 5.80 -1.34 -4.75
N PRO A 10 6.80 -1.48 -5.63
CA PRO A 10 8.15 -1.75 -5.18
C PRO A 10 8.72 -0.51 -4.48
N CYS A 11 9.34 -0.70 -3.33
CA CYS A 11 9.90 0.37 -2.52
C CYS A 11 11.38 0.14 -2.26
N TYR A 12 12.18 1.18 -2.49
CA TYR A 12 13.60 1.16 -2.18
C TYR A 12 14.02 2.55 -1.72
N ASN A 13 14.40 2.64 -0.43
CA ASN A 13 14.80 3.92 0.17
C ASN A 13 13.76 5.04 -0.03
N GLU A 14 12.50 4.73 0.31
CA GLU A 14 11.34 5.59 0.06
C GLU A 14 10.74 6.18 1.34
N GLU A 15 11.49 6.20 2.45
CA GLU A 15 10.92 6.60 3.75
C GLU A 15 10.28 7.99 3.75
N GLU A 16 10.82 8.93 2.96
CA GLU A 16 10.28 10.28 2.90
C GLU A 16 9.05 10.39 2.01
N ALA A 17 9.04 9.71 0.88
CA ALA A 17 7.96 9.79 -0.11
C ALA A 17 6.78 8.88 0.20
N LEU A 18 7.04 7.74 0.85
CA LEU A 18 6.04 6.70 1.02
C LEU A 18 4.81 7.14 1.83
N PRO A 19 4.92 7.94 2.91
CA PRO A 19 3.73 8.39 3.62
C PRO A 19 2.73 9.15 2.75
N ASP A 20 3.20 10.02 1.86
CA ASP A 20 2.34 10.77 0.94
C ASP A 20 1.74 9.85 -0.12
N THR A 21 2.55 8.95 -0.68
CA THR A 21 2.10 7.94 -1.64
C THR A 21 1.02 7.06 -1.01
N ASP A 22 1.24 6.61 0.21
CA ASP A 22 0.30 5.76 0.93
C ASP A 22 -1.05 6.46 1.14
N LYS A 23 -1.03 7.74 1.50
CA LYS A 23 -2.26 8.52 1.66
C LYS A 23 -3.05 8.58 0.36
N VAL A 24 -2.38 8.89 -0.74
CA VAL A 24 -3.02 8.98 -2.07
C VAL A 24 -3.62 7.64 -2.47
N LEU A 25 -2.87 6.55 -2.30
CA LEU A 25 -3.34 5.22 -2.69
C LEU A 25 -4.49 4.72 -1.81
N ASN A 26 -4.44 4.99 -0.51
CA ASN A 26 -5.55 4.64 0.39
C ASN A 26 -6.81 5.41 0.06
N ASP A 27 -6.71 6.70 -0.24
CA ASP A 27 -7.86 7.51 -0.63
C ASP A 27 -8.46 6.99 -1.93
N LEU A 28 -7.62 6.61 -2.89
CA LEU A 28 -8.07 6.00 -4.14
C LEU A 28 -8.81 4.69 -3.90
N MET A 29 -8.24 3.79 -3.07
CA MET A 29 -8.86 2.51 -2.76
C MET A 29 -10.23 2.70 -2.11
N LYS A 30 -10.33 3.60 -1.12
CA LYS A 30 -11.60 3.89 -0.45
C LYS A 30 -12.65 4.38 -1.44
N ASP A 31 -12.27 5.28 -2.35
CA ASP A 31 -13.19 5.82 -3.35
C ASP A 31 -13.67 4.72 -4.30
N LEU A 32 -12.76 3.90 -4.82
CA LEU A 32 -13.11 2.84 -5.76
C LEU A 32 -13.99 1.76 -5.12
N VAL A 33 -13.73 1.41 -3.86
CA VAL A 33 -14.57 0.46 -3.12
C VAL A 33 -15.96 1.06 -2.86
N LYS A 34 -16.01 2.32 -2.44
CA LYS A 34 -17.27 3.02 -2.16
C LYS A 34 -18.14 3.09 -3.42
N ARG A 35 -17.53 3.33 -4.57
CA ARG A 35 -18.22 3.40 -5.86
C ARG A 35 -18.51 2.03 -6.45
N LYS A 36 -18.10 0.96 -5.77
CA LYS A 36 -18.30 -0.43 -6.20
C LYS A 36 -17.62 -0.76 -7.53
N VAL A 37 -16.52 -0.07 -7.82
CA VAL A 37 -15.69 -0.34 -9.01
C VAL A 37 -14.80 -1.56 -8.76
N ILE A 38 -14.34 -1.72 -7.50
CA ILE A 38 -13.52 -2.85 -7.07
C ILE A 38 -14.10 -3.47 -5.81
N LYS A 39 -13.70 -4.71 -5.52
CA LYS A 39 -14.10 -5.43 -4.30
C LYS A 39 -13.41 -4.84 -3.08
N SER A 40 -14.07 -4.92 -1.92
CA SER A 40 -13.54 -4.40 -0.66
C SER A 40 -12.28 -5.14 -0.17
N ASN A 41 -12.02 -6.34 -0.65
CA ASN A 41 -10.80 -7.10 -0.34
C ASN A 41 -9.65 -6.81 -1.32
N SER A 42 -9.77 -5.76 -2.12
CA SER A 42 -8.67 -5.23 -2.90
C SER A 42 -7.58 -4.67 -1.99
N PHE A 43 -6.33 -4.64 -2.44
CA PHE A 43 -5.24 -4.26 -1.55
C PHE A 43 -4.09 -3.58 -2.28
N ILE A 44 -3.26 -2.90 -1.49
CA ILE A 44 -2.00 -2.29 -1.90
C ILE A 44 -0.89 -3.14 -1.29
N LEU A 45 0.01 -3.66 -2.11
CA LEU A 45 1.16 -4.43 -1.63
C LEU A 45 2.43 -3.61 -1.79
N TYR A 46 3.01 -3.18 -0.68
CA TYR A 46 4.32 -2.55 -0.66
C TYR A 46 5.39 -3.63 -0.53
N VAL A 47 6.33 -3.65 -1.48
CA VAL A 47 7.43 -4.61 -1.48
C VAL A 47 8.72 -3.86 -1.15
N ASN A 48 9.29 -4.12 0.03
CA ASN A 48 10.58 -3.53 0.40
C ASN A 48 11.71 -4.37 -0.19
N ASP A 49 12.46 -3.78 -1.11
CA ASP A 49 13.55 -4.46 -1.82
C ASP A 49 14.90 -4.03 -1.24
N GLY A 50 15.16 -4.43 0.01
CA GLY A 50 16.44 -4.23 0.66
C GLY A 50 16.78 -2.78 0.98
N SER A 51 15.78 -1.97 1.38
CA SER A 51 16.02 -0.58 1.77
C SER A 51 16.97 -0.48 2.94
N LYS A 52 17.85 0.52 2.90
CA LYS A 52 18.83 0.81 3.96
C LYS A 52 18.33 1.86 4.95
N ASP A 53 17.23 2.54 4.63
CA ASP A 53 16.57 3.53 5.47
C ASP A 53 15.40 2.91 6.24
N SER A 54 14.52 3.74 6.79
CA SER A 54 13.36 3.31 7.56
C SER A 54 12.13 2.97 6.72
N THR A 55 12.30 2.69 5.41
CA THR A 55 11.18 2.35 4.51
C THR A 55 10.33 1.22 5.06
N TRP A 56 10.96 0.15 5.56
CA TRP A 56 10.20 -0.98 6.11
C TRP A 56 9.34 -0.59 7.32
N ASP A 57 9.85 0.29 8.17
CA ASP A 57 9.08 0.79 9.32
C ASP A 57 7.86 1.59 8.87
N VAL A 58 8.01 2.39 7.80
CA VAL A 58 6.88 3.13 7.23
C VAL A 58 5.84 2.16 6.68
N ILE A 59 6.26 1.09 6.00
CA ILE A 59 5.34 0.06 5.48
C ILE A 59 4.60 -0.62 6.63
N LYS A 60 5.30 -1.00 7.69
CA LYS A 60 4.67 -1.64 8.85
C LYS A 60 3.63 -0.72 9.49
N ASN A 61 3.95 0.56 9.61
CA ASN A 61 3.02 1.54 10.15
C ASN A 61 1.78 1.69 9.26
N ALA A 62 1.98 1.72 7.95
CA ALA A 62 0.86 1.78 6.98
C ALA A 62 -0.03 0.54 7.10
N TYR A 63 0.55 -0.63 7.25
CA TYR A 63 -0.19 -1.88 7.43
C TYR A 63 -1.05 -1.84 8.70
N GLU A 64 -0.51 -1.34 9.80
CA GLU A 64 -1.23 -1.27 11.07
C GLU A 64 -2.39 -0.27 11.03
N ASN A 65 -2.32 0.74 10.17
CA ASN A 65 -3.28 1.84 10.13
C ASN A 65 -4.23 1.80 8.92
N SER A 66 -4.12 0.80 8.05
CA SER A 66 -4.99 0.70 6.88
C SER A 66 -5.44 -0.74 6.63
N GLU A 67 -6.72 -0.90 6.38
CA GLU A 67 -7.29 -2.19 5.99
C GLU A 67 -6.89 -2.62 4.57
N TYR A 68 -6.35 -1.71 3.76
CA TYR A 68 -5.98 -1.99 2.37
C TYR A 68 -4.51 -2.34 2.17
N VAL A 69 -3.67 -2.16 3.19
CA VAL A 69 -2.21 -2.29 3.01
C VAL A 69 -1.72 -3.67 3.41
N GLN A 70 -0.88 -4.24 2.55
CA GLN A 70 -0.07 -5.44 2.81
C GLN A 70 1.39 -5.08 2.62
N GLY A 71 2.29 -5.77 3.28
CA GLY A 71 3.72 -5.54 3.17
C GLY A 71 4.50 -6.82 2.95
N LEU A 72 5.54 -6.74 2.13
CA LEU A 72 6.48 -7.85 1.89
C LEU A 72 7.90 -7.31 2.00
N ASN A 73 8.71 -7.92 2.85
CA ASN A 73 10.10 -7.54 3.04
C ASN A 73 11.02 -8.58 2.41
N LEU A 74 11.76 -8.17 1.37
CA LEU A 74 12.69 -9.04 0.64
C LEU A 74 14.14 -8.95 1.17
N ALA A 75 14.37 -8.23 2.23
CA ALA A 75 15.70 -7.96 2.79
C ALA A 75 16.52 -9.21 3.06
#